data_ddbe70a1872c9bc509df3b72a02e615b
#
_entry.id   ddbe70a1872c9bc509df3b72a02e615b
#
_cell.length_a   1.000
_cell.length_b   1.000
_cell.length_c   1.000
_cell.angle_alpha   90.00
_cell.angle_beta   90.00
_cell.angle_gamma   90.00
#
_symmetry.space_group_name_H-M   'P 1'
#
loop_
_entity.id
_entity.type
_entity.pdbx_description
1 polymer ?
#
loop_
_entity_poly.entity_id
_entity_poly.type
_entity_poly.pdbx_seq_one_letter_code
_entity_poly.pdbx_strand_id
1 'polypeptide(L)'
;MKVLITGGAGFIGSHLTAYLANKGSEVIVLDNLLRGNKIEADILEKITLIQGDVRDQDLVIKLAEKCDYIYHLAAILGVDIVADNPVETMETEVEGTKNVVYAALKQGVKKVIYASTSGVYGHSAIEKSVDEEIMIDPRTSYAMAKRYNEIYLKAVYEERGLESISLRFFNVYGPRQDDRMVIPRFFEQALKNEAITVFGSGKQTRDFTSVEETIISLVKLTEVSKGAEIFNIANETELNILELAIHIKALTNSSSEIKLIESPANRYDYEVERRVGSSEKLYKAIGFKPNTDIRIGLKKLQETLYQVN
;
A
#
# COMPACT_ATOMS: atom_id res chain seq x y z
N MET A 1 13.00 -19.94 3.18
CA MET A 1 13.28 -18.61 2.62
C MET A 1 13.40 -17.63 3.77
N LYS A 2 14.44 -16.78 3.78
CA LYS A 2 14.61 -15.72 4.78
C LYS A 2 14.33 -14.36 4.16
N VAL A 3 13.54 -13.53 4.83
CA VAL A 3 13.12 -12.23 4.28
C VAL A 3 13.20 -11.12 5.32
N LEU A 4 13.54 -9.92 4.85
CA LEU A 4 13.39 -8.68 5.61
C LEU A 4 12.17 -7.93 5.08
N ILE A 5 11.27 -7.51 5.98
CA ILE A 5 10.11 -6.67 5.66
C ILE A 5 10.25 -5.36 6.42
N THR A 6 10.57 -4.27 5.73
CA THR A 6 10.50 -2.93 6.34
C THR A 6 9.08 -2.42 6.27
N GLY A 7 8.58 -1.79 7.35
CA GLY A 7 7.16 -1.44 7.45
C GLY A 7 6.25 -2.65 7.65
N GLY A 8 6.80 -3.76 8.16
CA GLY A 8 6.09 -5.02 8.29
C GLY A 8 5.05 -5.06 9.41
N ALA A 9 5.06 -4.09 10.35
CA ALA A 9 4.04 -3.95 11.38
C ALA A 9 2.87 -3.02 10.98
N GLY A 10 2.96 -2.39 9.79
CA GLY A 10 1.91 -1.56 9.21
C GLY A 10 0.74 -2.37 8.63
N PHE A 11 -0.18 -1.71 7.92
CA PHE A 11 -1.38 -2.34 7.33
C PHE A 11 -1.02 -3.47 6.36
N ILE A 12 -0.47 -3.15 5.18
CA ILE A 12 -0.12 -4.16 4.17
C ILE A 12 0.98 -5.09 4.69
N GLY A 13 1.97 -4.51 5.40
CA GLY A 13 3.10 -5.25 5.95
C GLY A 13 2.70 -6.35 6.92
N SER A 14 1.73 -6.12 7.82
CA SER A 14 1.29 -7.14 8.77
C SER A 14 0.57 -8.33 8.12
N HIS A 15 -0.14 -8.11 7.00
CA HIS A 15 -0.71 -9.19 6.21
C HIS A 15 0.37 -9.99 5.48
N LEU A 16 1.37 -9.32 4.89
CA LEU A 16 2.50 -9.99 4.25
C LEU A 16 3.32 -10.79 5.26
N THR A 17 3.60 -10.19 6.42
CA THR A 17 4.31 -10.84 7.53
C THR A 17 3.61 -12.13 7.95
N ALA A 18 2.29 -12.07 8.19
CA ALA A 18 1.49 -13.24 8.54
C ALA A 18 1.49 -14.30 7.43
N TYR A 19 1.31 -13.88 6.18
CA TYR A 19 1.31 -14.79 5.04
C TYR A 19 2.63 -15.56 4.92
N LEU A 20 3.78 -14.87 4.96
CA LEU A 20 5.08 -15.47 4.79
C LEU A 20 5.49 -16.33 6.00
N ALA A 21 5.20 -15.88 7.22
CA ALA A 21 5.43 -16.67 8.44
C ALA A 21 4.64 -17.98 8.43
N ASN A 22 3.35 -17.94 8.07
CA ASN A 22 2.51 -19.15 7.96
C ASN A 22 2.91 -20.07 6.80
N LYS A 23 3.66 -19.59 5.81
CA LYS A 23 4.30 -20.40 4.76
C LYS A 23 5.67 -20.96 5.18
N GLY A 24 6.10 -20.75 6.43
CA GLY A 24 7.35 -21.28 6.96
C GLY A 24 8.60 -20.49 6.56
N SER A 25 8.45 -19.23 6.15
CA SER A 25 9.59 -18.34 5.91
C SER A 25 10.15 -17.83 7.24
N GLU A 26 11.48 -17.66 7.33
CA GLU A 26 12.12 -16.87 8.39
C GLU A 26 11.89 -15.39 8.08
N VAL A 27 11.06 -14.72 8.89
CA VAL A 27 10.64 -13.34 8.66
C VAL A 27 11.27 -12.43 9.71
N ILE A 28 12.00 -11.42 9.23
CA ILE A 28 12.49 -10.30 10.04
C ILE A 28 11.66 -9.06 9.65
N VAL A 29 11.08 -8.39 10.64
CA VAL A 29 10.34 -7.14 10.45
C VAL A 29 11.15 -6.00 11.06
N LEU A 30 11.38 -4.94 10.27
CA LEU A 30 11.88 -3.65 10.72
C LEU A 30 10.75 -2.63 10.60
N ASP A 31 10.35 -2.02 11.73
CA ASP A 31 9.30 -1.01 11.76
C ASP A 31 9.57 -0.01 12.90
N ASN A 32 9.32 1.27 12.70
CA ASN A 32 9.46 2.26 13.77
C ASN A 32 8.25 2.32 14.71
N LEU A 33 7.19 1.56 14.39
CA LEU A 33 5.93 1.45 15.11
C LEU A 33 5.17 2.78 15.26
N LEU A 34 5.44 3.75 14.40
CA LEU A 34 4.73 5.05 14.39
C LEU A 34 3.21 4.89 14.29
N ARG A 35 2.74 3.81 13.66
CA ARG A 35 1.31 3.47 13.49
C ARG A 35 0.85 2.32 14.39
N GLY A 36 1.63 2.03 15.43
CA GLY A 36 1.42 0.86 16.27
C GLY A 36 1.81 -0.45 15.57
N ASN A 37 1.73 -1.53 16.32
CA ASN A 37 1.96 -2.87 15.80
C ASN A 37 0.63 -3.52 15.42
N LYS A 38 0.46 -3.88 14.15
CA LYS A 38 -0.74 -4.52 13.61
C LYS A 38 -0.57 -6.03 13.38
N ILE A 39 0.57 -6.60 13.78
CA ILE A 39 0.84 -8.04 13.68
C ILE A 39 0.10 -8.75 14.81
N GLU A 40 -0.60 -9.83 14.49
CA GLU A 40 -1.34 -10.66 15.45
C GLU A 40 -0.37 -11.41 16.40
N ALA A 41 -0.82 -11.68 17.62
CA ALA A 41 0.02 -12.24 18.68
C ALA A 41 0.64 -13.60 18.30
N ASP A 42 -0.11 -14.48 17.68
CA ASP A 42 0.35 -15.79 17.21
C ASP A 42 1.38 -15.72 16.08
N ILE A 43 1.38 -14.62 15.31
CA ILE A 43 2.39 -14.36 14.28
C ILE A 43 3.65 -13.77 14.89
N LEU A 44 3.54 -12.93 15.94
CA LEU A 44 4.69 -12.37 16.63
C LEU A 44 5.61 -13.45 17.20
N GLU A 45 5.05 -14.60 17.62
CA GLU A 45 5.82 -15.75 18.11
C GLU A 45 6.64 -16.45 17.01
N LYS A 46 6.30 -16.24 15.73
CA LYS A 46 6.92 -16.91 14.57
C LYS A 46 7.95 -16.05 13.84
N ILE A 47 8.12 -14.81 14.24
CA ILE A 47 8.94 -13.83 13.51
C ILE A 47 9.93 -13.12 14.44
N THR A 48 10.84 -12.35 13.84
CA THR A 48 11.70 -11.41 14.59
C THR A 48 11.22 -9.98 14.28
N LEU A 49 10.63 -9.30 15.27
CA LEU A 49 10.25 -7.89 15.16
C LEU A 49 11.34 -7.00 15.80
N ILE A 50 11.87 -6.08 15.02
CA ILE A 50 12.86 -5.09 15.44
C ILE A 50 12.25 -3.70 15.29
N GLN A 51 12.16 -2.98 16.40
CA GLN A 51 11.78 -1.56 16.36
C GLN A 51 12.99 -0.73 15.94
N GLY A 52 12.84 0.03 14.85
CA GLY A 52 13.92 0.88 14.32
C GLY A 52 13.50 1.64 13.08
N ASP A 53 14.35 2.53 12.62
CA ASP A 53 14.11 3.38 11.46
C ASP A 53 14.86 2.84 10.23
N VAL A 54 14.20 2.83 9.09
CA VAL A 54 14.79 2.41 7.81
C VAL A 54 15.92 3.37 7.34
N ARG A 55 16.01 4.56 7.93
CA ARG A 55 17.09 5.52 7.69
C ARG A 55 18.37 5.13 8.43
N ASP A 56 18.32 4.22 9.40
CA ASP A 56 19.52 3.65 10.04
C ASP A 56 20.15 2.60 9.12
N GLN A 57 21.14 3.04 8.36
CA GLN A 57 21.82 2.21 7.36
C GLN A 57 22.48 0.97 7.97
N ASP A 58 23.16 1.11 9.11
CA ASP A 58 23.87 0.00 9.73
C ASP A 58 22.89 -1.07 10.25
N LEU A 59 21.76 -0.62 10.81
CA LEU A 59 20.68 -1.52 11.21
C LEU A 59 20.11 -2.29 10.01
N VAL A 60 19.78 -1.61 8.91
CA VAL A 60 19.24 -2.25 7.71
C VAL A 60 20.22 -3.27 7.12
N ILE A 61 21.53 -2.93 7.05
CA ILE A 61 22.57 -3.86 6.59
C ILE A 61 22.62 -5.11 7.46
N LYS A 62 22.61 -4.95 8.79
CA LYS A 62 22.63 -6.06 9.73
C LYS A 62 21.42 -6.98 9.57
N LEU A 63 20.22 -6.40 9.42
CA LEU A 63 18.99 -7.18 9.28
C LEU A 63 18.84 -7.87 7.92
N ALA A 64 19.46 -7.33 6.88
CA ALA A 64 19.48 -7.93 5.53
C ALA A 64 20.42 -9.15 5.41
N GLU A 65 21.21 -9.46 6.45
CA GLU A 65 22.16 -10.56 6.41
C GLU A 65 21.48 -11.92 6.13
N LYS A 66 21.95 -12.59 5.06
CA LYS A 66 21.42 -13.87 4.57
C LYS A 66 19.95 -13.86 4.16
N CYS A 67 19.36 -12.68 3.93
CA CYS A 67 18.01 -12.58 3.38
C CYS A 67 18.01 -12.92 1.88
N ASP A 68 17.02 -13.69 1.46
CA ASP A 68 16.76 -13.94 0.03
C ASP A 68 16.15 -12.72 -0.65
N TYR A 69 15.18 -12.06 0.03
CA TYR A 69 14.42 -10.93 -0.47
C TYR A 69 14.25 -9.84 0.60
N ILE A 70 14.12 -8.59 0.13
CA ILE A 70 13.69 -7.49 0.98
C ILE A 70 12.37 -6.94 0.44
N TYR A 71 11.33 -6.94 1.26
CA TYR A 71 10.06 -6.27 1.00
C TYR A 71 10.09 -4.89 1.67
N HIS A 72 10.23 -3.86 0.85
CA HIS A 72 10.35 -2.48 1.33
C HIS A 72 9.00 -1.78 1.31
N LEU A 73 8.27 -1.84 2.43
CA LEU A 73 6.94 -1.26 2.62
C LEU A 73 6.95 -0.07 3.59
N ALA A 74 8.08 0.21 4.24
CA ALA A 74 8.23 1.37 5.14
C ALA A 74 8.01 2.65 4.35
N ALA A 75 7.10 3.49 4.84
CA ALA A 75 6.70 4.75 4.22
C ALA A 75 6.01 5.65 5.23
N ILE A 76 6.05 6.96 5.03
CA ILE A 76 5.16 7.89 5.71
C ILE A 76 3.89 8.03 4.87
N LEU A 77 2.75 7.67 5.45
CA LEU A 77 1.45 7.62 4.79
C LEU A 77 0.41 8.50 5.49
N GLY A 78 -0.55 8.95 4.70
CA GLY A 78 -1.68 9.80 5.11
C GLY A 78 -1.59 11.18 4.47
N VAL A 79 -2.63 11.57 3.73
CA VAL A 79 -2.64 12.82 2.95
C VAL A 79 -2.29 14.02 3.83
N ASP A 80 -2.89 14.10 5.02
CA ASP A 80 -2.67 15.22 5.94
C ASP A 80 -1.23 15.22 6.49
N ILE A 81 -0.69 14.05 6.88
CA ILE A 81 0.67 13.94 7.42
C ILE A 81 1.73 14.25 6.36
N VAL A 82 1.55 13.76 5.15
CA VAL A 82 2.43 14.05 4.01
C VAL A 82 2.40 15.54 3.67
N ALA A 83 1.21 16.16 3.73
CA ALA A 83 1.05 17.59 3.48
C ALA A 83 1.71 18.45 4.56
N ASP A 84 1.62 18.03 5.83
CA ASP A 84 2.19 18.74 6.96
C ASP A 84 3.71 18.51 7.13
N ASN A 85 4.22 17.36 6.63
CA ASN A 85 5.63 16.95 6.79
C ASN A 85 6.25 16.49 5.46
N PRO A 86 6.28 17.32 4.41
CA PRO A 86 6.73 16.91 3.08
C PRO A 86 8.23 16.58 3.05
N VAL A 87 9.05 17.27 3.82
CA VAL A 87 10.52 17.03 3.89
C VAL A 87 10.80 15.68 4.51
N GLU A 88 10.27 15.41 5.70
CA GLU A 88 10.47 14.14 6.40
C GLU A 88 9.92 12.96 5.58
N THR A 89 8.80 13.18 4.86
CA THR A 89 8.25 12.18 3.94
C THR A 89 9.25 11.84 2.84
N MET A 90 9.84 12.84 2.19
CA MET A 90 10.81 12.61 1.12
C MET A 90 12.11 11.99 1.64
N GLU A 91 12.61 12.43 2.78
CA GLU A 91 13.80 11.86 3.41
C GLU A 91 13.59 10.38 3.75
N THR A 92 12.50 10.05 4.44
CA THR A 92 12.18 8.65 4.77
C THR A 92 12.07 7.77 3.54
N GLU A 93 11.38 8.25 2.49
CA GLU A 93 11.22 7.51 1.25
C GLU A 93 12.54 7.32 0.50
N VAL A 94 13.31 8.38 0.32
CA VAL A 94 14.52 8.37 -0.50
C VAL A 94 15.69 7.74 0.24
N GLU A 95 15.97 8.18 1.47
CA GLU A 95 17.09 7.64 2.26
C GLU A 95 16.83 6.18 2.65
N GLY A 96 15.59 5.87 3.10
CA GLY A 96 15.20 4.50 3.43
C GLY A 96 15.38 3.55 2.24
N THR A 97 14.94 3.95 1.04
CA THR A 97 15.13 3.13 -0.16
C THR A 97 16.62 2.96 -0.52
N LYS A 98 17.42 4.02 -0.42
CA LYS A 98 18.87 3.92 -0.65
C LYS A 98 19.55 2.97 0.32
N ASN A 99 19.19 3.02 1.61
CA ASN A 99 19.74 2.12 2.63
C ASN A 99 19.35 0.66 2.37
N VAL A 100 18.09 0.41 1.97
CA VAL A 100 17.64 -0.93 1.57
C VAL A 100 18.40 -1.45 0.36
N VAL A 101 18.58 -0.63 -0.66
CA VAL A 101 19.35 -1.01 -1.87
C VAL A 101 20.83 -1.26 -1.53
N TYR A 102 21.43 -0.40 -0.72
CA TYR A 102 22.82 -0.58 -0.29
C TYR A 102 22.99 -1.88 0.50
N ALA A 103 22.08 -2.14 1.45
CA ALA A 103 22.07 -3.38 2.21
C ALA A 103 21.88 -4.62 1.31
N ALA A 104 20.96 -4.54 0.35
CA ALA A 104 20.70 -5.63 -0.60
C ALA A 104 21.94 -5.98 -1.42
N LEU A 105 22.62 -4.97 -1.97
CA LEU A 105 23.87 -5.17 -2.73
C LEU A 105 24.98 -5.73 -1.85
N LYS A 106 25.16 -5.20 -0.64
CA LYS A 106 26.22 -5.61 0.29
C LYS A 106 26.03 -7.05 0.78
N GLN A 107 24.79 -7.46 0.99
CA GLN A 107 24.45 -8.79 1.53
C GLN A 107 24.11 -9.84 0.45
N GLY A 108 24.13 -9.46 -0.82
CA GLY A 108 23.82 -10.37 -1.94
C GLY A 108 22.36 -10.79 -1.98
N VAL A 109 21.45 -9.92 -1.56
CA VAL A 109 19.99 -10.15 -1.65
C VAL A 109 19.57 -10.26 -3.12
N LYS A 110 18.74 -11.25 -3.44
CA LYS A 110 18.34 -11.56 -4.82
C LYS A 110 17.46 -10.47 -5.44
N LYS A 111 16.54 -9.90 -4.64
CA LYS A 111 15.55 -8.94 -5.16
C LYS A 111 15.00 -8.04 -4.07
N VAL A 112 14.72 -6.78 -4.43
CA VAL A 112 13.98 -5.81 -3.62
C VAL A 112 12.58 -5.65 -4.19
N ILE A 113 11.55 -5.83 -3.35
CA ILE A 113 10.14 -5.62 -3.68
C ILE A 113 9.71 -4.31 -3.03
N TYR A 114 9.39 -3.32 -3.84
CA TYR A 114 9.15 -1.94 -3.42
C TYR A 114 7.68 -1.56 -3.51
N ALA A 115 7.12 -1.02 -2.43
CA ALA A 115 5.78 -0.46 -2.41
C ALA A 115 5.78 0.93 -3.04
N SER A 116 5.40 1.00 -4.32
CA SER A 116 5.09 2.25 -5.02
C SER A 116 3.59 2.59 -4.88
N THR A 117 3.11 3.53 -5.65
CA THR A 117 1.77 4.10 -5.51
C THR A 117 1.14 4.45 -6.86
N SER A 118 -0.18 4.28 -6.98
CA SER A 118 -0.96 4.85 -8.08
C SER A 118 -0.94 6.39 -8.10
N GLY A 119 -0.48 7.03 -7.02
CA GLY A 119 -0.29 8.47 -6.94
C GLY A 119 0.67 9.04 -7.98
N VAL A 120 1.60 8.22 -8.51
CA VAL A 120 2.54 8.63 -9.56
C VAL A 120 1.86 9.02 -10.87
N TYR A 121 0.64 8.53 -11.12
CA TYR A 121 -0.13 8.85 -12.32
C TYR A 121 -0.71 10.26 -12.31
N GLY A 122 -0.98 10.83 -11.13
CA GLY A 122 -1.54 12.17 -11.01
C GLY A 122 -2.79 12.36 -11.87
N HIS A 123 -2.82 13.42 -12.68
CA HIS A 123 -3.95 13.73 -13.56
C HIS A 123 -4.03 12.84 -14.80
N SER A 124 -3.00 12.09 -15.16
CA SER A 124 -3.06 11.15 -16.30
C SER A 124 -4.11 10.04 -16.13
N ALA A 125 -4.59 9.82 -14.89
CA ALA A 125 -5.62 8.83 -14.57
C ALA A 125 -7.07 9.34 -14.78
N ILE A 126 -7.28 10.61 -15.14
CA ILE A 126 -8.62 11.21 -15.18
C ILE A 126 -9.44 10.66 -16.35
N GLU A 127 -8.86 10.59 -17.55
CA GLU A 127 -9.63 10.28 -18.77
C GLU A 127 -9.81 8.78 -19.02
N LYS A 128 -8.89 7.94 -18.56
CA LYS A 128 -8.91 6.49 -18.80
C LYS A 128 -8.28 5.70 -17.66
N SER A 129 -8.52 4.39 -17.64
CA SER A 129 -7.72 3.47 -16.81
C SER A 129 -6.25 3.52 -17.21
N VAL A 130 -5.36 3.55 -16.22
CA VAL A 130 -3.92 3.70 -16.46
C VAL A 130 -3.22 2.35 -16.39
N ASP A 131 -2.38 2.10 -17.38
CA ASP A 131 -1.38 1.03 -17.39
C ASP A 131 0.01 1.59 -17.01
N GLU A 132 1.01 0.72 -16.96
CA GLU A 132 2.37 1.10 -16.54
C GLU A 132 3.12 1.95 -17.58
N GLU A 133 2.65 1.99 -18.83
CA GLU A 133 3.29 2.68 -19.95
C GLU A 133 2.81 4.13 -20.12
N ILE A 134 1.71 4.51 -19.45
CA ILE A 134 1.17 5.87 -19.56
C ILE A 134 2.14 6.89 -18.96
N MET A 135 2.16 8.09 -19.55
CA MET A 135 2.91 9.22 -19.00
C MET A 135 2.42 9.50 -17.57
N ILE A 136 3.35 9.61 -16.65
CA ILE A 136 3.08 9.86 -15.23
C ILE A 136 3.23 11.33 -14.89
N ASP A 137 2.45 11.79 -13.89
CA ASP A 137 2.38 13.19 -13.47
C ASP A 137 2.29 13.29 -11.92
N PRO A 138 3.37 12.90 -11.19
CA PRO A 138 3.36 12.91 -9.72
C PRO A 138 3.25 14.34 -9.20
N ARG A 139 2.21 14.62 -8.39
CA ARG A 139 1.88 15.98 -7.90
C ARG A 139 2.24 16.21 -6.44
N THR A 140 2.50 15.17 -5.66
CA THR A 140 2.80 15.29 -4.24
C THR A 140 4.26 14.93 -3.97
N SER A 141 4.84 15.48 -2.88
CA SER A 141 6.18 15.09 -2.40
C SER A 141 6.32 13.57 -2.26
N TYR A 142 5.30 12.93 -1.72
CA TYR A 142 5.21 11.47 -1.61
C TYR A 142 5.25 10.77 -2.98
N ALA A 143 4.40 11.18 -3.93
CA ALA A 143 4.36 10.57 -5.26
C ALA A 143 5.65 10.81 -6.05
N MET A 144 6.26 12.00 -5.91
CA MET A 144 7.55 12.33 -6.50
C MET A 144 8.67 11.46 -5.92
N ALA A 145 8.72 11.27 -4.59
CA ALA A 145 9.69 10.39 -3.95
C ALA A 145 9.51 8.93 -4.39
N LYS A 146 8.26 8.45 -4.46
CA LYS A 146 7.96 7.10 -4.97
C LYS A 146 8.43 6.92 -6.41
N ARG A 147 8.18 7.90 -7.29
CA ARG A 147 8.67 7.86 -8.67
C ARG A 147 10.19 7.92 -8.77
N TYR A 148 10.83 8.76 -7.97
CA TYR A 148 12.30 8.79 -7.88
C TYR A 148 12.84 7.39 -7.56
N ASN A 149 12.25 6.71 -6.57
CA ASN A 149 12.69 5.38 -6.16
C ASN A 149 12.46 4.30 -7.25
N GLU A 150 11.37 4.37 -8.03
CA GLU A 150 11.18 3.51 -9.20
C GLU A 150 12.32 3.67 -10.21
N ILE A 151 12.70 4.92 -10.53
CA ILE A 151 13.81 5.24 -11.46
C ILE A 151 15.14 4.76 -10.87
N TYR A 152 15.36 5.02 -9.57
CA TYR A 152 16.59 4.63 -8.89
C TYR A 152 16.77 3.11 -8.87
N LEU A 153 15.73 2.33 -8.55
CA LEU A 153 15.77 0.87 -8.57
C LEU A 153 16.09 0.33 -9.97
N LYS A 154 15.50 0.93 -11.03
CA LYS A 154 15.80 0.57 -12.40
C LYS A 154 17.27 0.86 -12.77
N ALA A 155 17.77 2.03 -12.41
CA ALA A 155 19.18 2.38 -12.66
C ALA A 155 20.14 1.46 -11.91
N VAL A 156 19.81 1.08 -10.66
CA VAL A 156 20.61 0.12 -9.88
C VAL A 156 20.65 -1.26 -10.56
N TYR A 157 19.53 -1.72 -11.11
CA TYR A 157 19.52 -2.97 -11.88
C TYR A 157 20.40 -2.87 -13.10
N GLU A 158 20.27 -1.80 -13.90
CA GLU A 158 21.06 -1.58 -15.13
C GLU A 158 22.57 -1.50 -14.84
N GLU A 159 22.97 -0.87 -13.73
CA GLU A 159 24.37 -0.66 -13.37
C GLU A 159 24.98 -1.82 -12.56
N ARG A 160 24.20 -2.44 -11.67
CA ARG A 160 24.70 -3.35 -10.62
C ARG A 160 24.01 -4.70 -10.58
N GLY A 161 22.99 -4.93 -11.41
CA GLY A 161 22.31 -6.20 -11.57
C GLY A 161 21.36 -6.59 -10.43
N LEU A 162 21.05 -5.70 -9.46
CA LEU A 162 20.10 -5.99 -8.40
C LEU A 162 18.66 -5.99 -8.95
N GLU A 163 18.01 -7.15 -8.97
CA GLU A 163 16.61 -7.26 -9.39
C GLU A 163 15.66 -6.48 -8.45
N SER A 164 14.62 -5.89 -9.02
CA SER A 164 13.60 -5.20 -8.24
C SER A 164 12.21 -5.27 -8.86
N ILE A 165 11.19 -5.14 -8.03
CA ILE A 165 9.80 -5.01 -8.46
C ILE A 165 9.22 -3.79 -7.75
N SER A 166 8.71 -2.83 -8.51
CA SER A 166 7.96 -1.69 -7.98
C SER A 166 6.47 -1.93 -8.17
N LEU A 167 5.70 -1.93 -7.08
CA LEU A 167 4.27 -2.22 -7.08
C LEU A 167 3.47 -0.95 -6.87
N ARG A 168 2.77 -0.48 -7.90
CA ARG A 168 1.86 0.67 -7.82
C ARG A 168 0.51 0.23 -7.27
N PHE A 169 0.34 0.38 -5.96
CA PHE A 169 -0.91 0.01 -5.29
C PHE A 169 -2.03 1.00 -5.57
N PHE A 170 -3.25 0.46 -5.86
CA PHE A 170 -4.50 1.21 -6.00
C PHE A 170 -5.36 0.95 -4.78
N ASN A 171 -5.66 1.99 -4.02
CA ASN A 171 -6.49 2.06 -2.81
C ASN A 171 -6.72 0.71 -2.09
N VAL A 172 -5.65 0.11 -1.59
CA VAL A 172 -5.73 -1.17 -0.87
C VAL A 172 -6.61 -1.00 0.36
N TYR A 173 -7.54 -1.95 0.58
CA TYR A 173 -8.43 -1.97 1.74
C TYR A 173 -8.47 -3.36 2.38
N GLY A 174 -8.86 -3.42 3.66
CA GLY A 174 -8.99 -4.67 4.39
C GLY A 174 -8.85 -4.50 5.90
N PRO A 175 -8.84 -5.62 6.65
CA PRO A 175 -8.59 -5.60 8.09
C PRO A 175 -7.28 -4.91 8.44
N ARG A 176 -7.22 -4.30 9.63
CA ARG A 176 -6.02 -3.59 10.13
C ARG A 176 -5.65 -2.31 9.36
N GLN A 177 -6.51 -1.84 8.43
CA GLN A 177 -6.32 -0.54 7.78
C GLN A 177 -6.43 0.59 8.81
N ASP A 178 -5.72 1.69 8.57
CA ASP A 178 -5.74 2.89 9.44
C ASP A 178 -7.12 3.55 9.43
N ASP A 179 -7.62 3.93 10.58
CA ASP A 179 -8.96 4.50 10.83
C ASP A 179 -9.20 5.85 10.10
N ARG A 180 -8.14 6.55 9.72
CA ARG A 180 -8.23 7.79 8.93
C ARG A 180 -8.53 7.53 7.45
N MET A 181 -8.43 6.29 6.97
CA MET A 181 -8.78 5.94 5.60
C MET A 181 -10.30 5.88 5.42
N VAL A 182 -10.75 6.11 4.19
CA VAL A 182 -12.18 6.32 3.89
C VAL A 182 -13.07 5.16 4.31
N ILE A 183 -12.67 3.90 4.07
CA ILE A 183 -13.48 2.73 4.41
C ILE A 183 -13.62 2.55 5.92
N PRO A 184 -12.54 2.46 6.72
CA PRO A 184 -12.66 2.36 8.17
C PRO A 184 -13.42 3.52 8.80
N ARG A 185 -13.16 4.75 8.36
CA ARG A 185 -13.88 5.95 8.84
C ARG A 185 -15.37 5.86 8.60
N PHE A 186 -15.81 5.43 7.42
CA PHE A 186 -17.24 5.28 7.11
C PHE A 186 -17.89 4.18 7.92
N PHE A 187 -17.20 3.05 8.15
CA PHE A 187 -17.69 2.01 9.06
C PHE A 187 -17.82 2.53 10.49
N GLU A 188 -16.84 3.23 11.01
CA GLU A 188 -16.88 3.78 12.38
C GLU A 188 -18.06 4.75 12.53
N GLN A 189 -18.22 5.70 11.62
CA GLN A 189 -19.33 6.66 11.63
C GLN A 189 -20.69 5.95 11.53
N ALA A 190 -20.82 5.00 10.61
CA ALA A 190 -22.06 4.25 10.42
C ALA A 190 -22.46 3.43 11.65
N LEU A 191 -21.51 2.72 12.27
CA LEU A 191 -21.76 1.87 13.45
C LEU A 191 -22.13 2.70 14.69
N LYS A 192 -21.61 3.93 14.80
CA LYS A 192 -21.98 4.87 15.86
C LYS A 192 -23.27 5.64 15.56
N ASN A 193 -23.91 5.44 14.40
CA ASN A 193 -25.01 6.24 13.88
C ASN A 193 -24.68 7.76 13.82
N GLU A 194 -23.42 8.09 13.67
CA GLU A 194 -22.93 9.44 13.40
C GLU A 194 -23.07 9.76 11.90
N ALA A 195 -23.05 11.03 11.53
CA ALA A 195 -23.10 11.41 10.11
C ALA A 195 -21.89 10.87 9.35
N ILE A 196 -22.12 10.13 8.26
CA ILE A 196 -21.06 9.69 7.34
C ILE A 196 -20.62 10.90 6.51
N THR A 197 -19.39 11.38 6.75
CA THR A 197 -18.88 12.60 6.12
C THR A 197 -18.14 12.30 4.82
N VAL A 198 -18.65 12.82 3.71
CA VAL A 198 -18.08 12.68 2.38
C VAL A 198 -17.52 14.05 1.94
N PHE A 199 -16.23 14.09 1.61
CA PHE A 199 -15.56 15.29 1.14
C PHE A 199 -15.98 15.65 -0.29
N GLY A 200 -16.20 16.96 -0.54
CA GLY A 200 -16.60 17.50 -1.83
C GLY A 200 -17.96 16.98 -2.30
N SER A 201 -18.08 16.70 -3.58
CA SER A 201 -19.30 16.16 -4.18
C SER A 201 -19.53 14.67 -3.99
N GLY A 202 -18.51 13.94 -3.53
CA GLY A 202 -18.51 12.48 -3.46
C GLY A 202 -18.45 11.77 -4.82
N LYS A 203 -18.35 12.51 -5.94
CA LYS A 203 -18.29 11.94 -7.30
C LYS A 203 -16.91 11.45 -7.68
N GLN A 204 -15.87 11.82 -6.92
CA GLN A 204 -14.52 11.32 -7.15
C GLN A 204 -14.50 9.79 -7.04
N THR A 205 -13.83 9.14 -8.01
CA THR A 205 -13.82 7.68 -8.10
C THR A 205 -12.47 7.09 -7.71
N ARG A 206 -12.53 5.88 -7.17
CA ARG A 206 -11.35 5.10 -6.78
C ARG A 206 -11.51 3.64 -7.19
N ASP A 207 -10.38 3.01 -7.40
CA ASP A 207 -10.23 1.58 -7.55
C ASP A 207 -9.81 1.01 -6.20
N PHE A 208 -10.67 0.20 -5.60
CA PHE A 208 -10.41 -0.41 -4.30
C PHE A 208 -9.97 -1.86 -4.46
N THR A 209 -8.77 -2.17 -4.01
CA THR A 209 -8.14 -3.49 -4.13
C THR A 209 -8.05 -4.18 -2.77
N SER A 210 -8.51 -5.43 -2.68
CA SER A 210 -8.42 -6.22 -1.45
C SER A 210 -6.97 -6.43 -1.03
N VAL A 211 -6.67 -6.29 0.26
CA VAL A 211 -5.33 -6.57 0.81
C VAL A 211 -4.92 -8.03 0.60
N GLU A 212 -5.85 -8.98 0.68
CA GLU A 212 -5.56 -10.40 0.46
C GLU A 212 -5.05 -10.64 -0.97
N GLU A 213 -5.77 -10.08 -1.98
CA GLU A 213 -5.37 -10.20 -3.38
C GLU A 213 -4.08 -9.40 -3.69
N THR A 214 -3.86 -8.29 -2.98
CA THR A 214 -2.61 -7.53 -3.03
C THR A 214 -1.44 -8.40 -2.57
N ILE A 215 -1.56 -9.11 -1.44
CA ILE A 215 -0.50 -9.99 -0.93
C ILE A 215 -0.24 -11.18 -1.88
N ILE A 216 -1.31 -11.81 -2.41
CA ILE A 216 -1.18 -12.89 -3.38
C ILE A 216 -0.41 -12.42 -4.62
N SER A 217 -0.76 -11.25 -5.15
CA SER A 217 -0.10 -10.65 -6.33
C SER A 217 1.38 -10.40 -6.06
N LEU A 218 1.68 -9.77 -4.92
CA LEU A 218 3.03 -9.40 -4.50
C LEU A 218 3.92 -10.64 -4.36
N VAL A 219 3.45 -11.68 -3.68
CA VAL A 219 4.24 -12.91 -3.46
C VAL A 219 4.47 -13.65 -4.76
N LYS A 220 3.44 -13.83 -5.60
CA LYS A 220 3.60 -14.49 -6.91
C LYS A 220 4.57 -13.74 -7.82
N LEU A 221 4.49 -12.39 -7.88
CA LEU A 221 5.43 -11.59 -8.66
C LEU A 221 6.87 -11.74 -8.16
N THR A 222 7.09 -11.85 -6.85
CA THR A 222 8.43 -12.05 -6.28
C THR A 222 9.10 -13.30 -6.85
N GLU A 223 8.33 -14.36 -7.09
CA GLU A 223 8.82 -15.64 -7.59
C GLU A 223 9.15 -15.64 -9.08
N VAL A 224 8.35 -14.94 -9.91
CA VAL A 224 8.43 -15.06 -11.38
C VAL A 224 9.12 -13.90 -12.07
N SER A 225 9.01 -12.67 -11.53
CA SER A 225 9.53 -11.48 -12.19
C SER A 225 11.05 -11.44 -12.22
N LYS A 226 11.60 -10.92 -13.30
CA LYS A 226 13.04 -10.75 -13.55
C LYS A 226 13.35 -9.30 -13.86
N GLY A 227 14.58 -8.88 -13.55
CA GLY A 227 15.03 -7.53 -13.85
C GLY A 227 14.46 -6.48 -12.92
N ALA A 228 14.24 -5.27 -13.44
CA ALA A 228 13.62 -4.16 -12.71
C ALA A 228 12.28 -3.83 -13.36
N GLU A 229 11.20 -4.35 -12.78
CA GLU A 229 9.86 -4.28 -13.35
C GLU A 229 8.91 -3.43 -12.49
N ILE A 230 7.92 -2.83 -13.13
CA ILE A 230 6.85 -2.08 -12.48
C ILE A 230 5.52 -2.77 -12.79
N PHE A 231 4.67 -2.94 -11.79
CA PHE A 231 3.32 -3.51 -11.94
C PHE A 231 2.27 -2.70 -11.19
N ASN A 232 1.13 -2.50 -11.82
CA ASN A 232 -0.08 -2.06 -11.14
C ASN A 232 -0.70 -3.23 -10.37
N ILE A 233 -1.16 -2.93 -9.16
CA ILE A 233 -1.99 -3.83 -8.35
C ILE A 233 -3.34 -3.13 -8.17
N ALA A 234 -4.25 -3.41 -9.07
CA ALA A 234 -5.54 -2.74 -9.22
C ALA A 234 -6.67 -3.77 -9.40
N ASN A 235 -7.85 -3.47 -8.89
CA ASN A 235 -9.06 -4.29 -9.05
C ASN A 235 -9.81 -3.99 -10.36
N GLU A 236 -9.41 -2.95 -11.08
CA GLU A 236 -10.00 -2.46 -12.33
C GLU A 236 -11.49 -2.06 -12.21
N THR A 237 -11.98 -1.87 -10.98
CA THR A 237 -13.38 -1.53 -10.71
C THR A 237 -13.48 -0.12 -10.14
N GLU A 238 -14.25 0.71 -10.83
CA GLU A 238 -14.46 2.10 -10.47
C GLU A 238 -15.66 2.26 -9.54
N LEU A 239 -15.45 2.88 -8.37
CA LEU A 239 -16.50 3.22 -7.43
C LEU A 239 -16.36 4.66 -6.95
N ASN A 240 -17.44 5.44 -6.95
CA ASN A 240 -17.40 6.77 -6.37
C ASN A 240 -17.57 6.74 -4.84
N ILE A 241 -17.08 7.78 -4.18
CA ILE A 241 -17.03 7.84 -2.71
C ILE A 241 -18.42 7.93 -2.08
N LEU A 242 -19.39 8.56 -2.77
CA LEU A 242 -20.77 8.60 -2.29
C LEU A 242 -21.44 7.23 -2.33
N GLU A 243 -21.25 6.46 -3.43
CA GLU A 243 -21.74 5.08 -3.50
C GLU A 243 -21.11 4.18 -2.44
N LEU A 244 -19.80 4.35 -2.16
CA LEU A 244 -19.13 3.65 -1.07
C LEU A 244 -19.81 3.94 0.28
N ALA A 245 -20.15 5.21 0.57
CA ALA A 245 -20.84 5.59 1.79
C ALA A 245 -22.25 4.96 1.88
N ILE A 246 -22.99 4.94 0.76
CA ILE A 246 -24.31 4.31 0.67
C ILE A 246 -24.22 2.80 0.93
N HIS A 247 -23.22 2.13 0.35
CA HIS A 247 -23.02 0.69 0.56
C HIS A 247 -22.69 0.37 2.01
N ILE A 248 -21.78 1.10 2.65
CA ILE A 248 -21.42 0.87 4.06
C ILE A 248 -22.61 1.16 4.99
N LYS A 249 -23.35 2.26 4.76
CA LYS A 249 -24.58 2.55 5.51
C LYS A 249 -25.59 1.42 5.41
N ALA A 250 -25.86 0.92 4.21
CA ALA A 250 -26.80 -0.18 4.00
C ALA A 250 -26.30 -1.49 4.67
N LEU A 251 -25.03 -1.80 4.53
CA LEU A 251 -24.41 -2.99 5.09
C LEU A 251 -24.50 -3.01 6.64
N THR A 252 -24.32 -1.87 7.28
CA THR A 252 -24.37 -1.72 8.74
C THR A 252 -25.78 -1.50 9.29
N ASN A 253 -26.81 -1.45 8.44
CA ASN A 253 -28.18 -1.07 8.84
C ASN A 253 -28.25 0.26 9.60
N SER A 254 -27.34 1.18 9.32
CA SER A 254 -27.18 2.43 10.05
C SER A 254 -28.27 3.46 9.70
N SER A 255 -28.71 4.21 10.70
CA SER A 255 -29.58 5.39 10.52
C SER A 255 -28.81 6.66 10.14
N SER A 256 -27.48 6.59 10.01
CA SER A 256 -26.60 7.74 9.71
C SER A 256 -27.10 8.56 8.53
N GLU A 257 -27.04 9.87 8.65
CA GLU A 257 -27.14 10.79 7.50
C GLU A 257 -25.82 10.76 6.72
N ILE A 258 -25.86 10.83 5.40
CA ILE A 258 -24.66 11.07 4.57
C ILE A 258 -24.55 12.58 4.33
N LYS A 259 -23.48 13.19 4.85
CA LYS A 259 -23.23 14.65 4.73
C LYS A 259 -22.07 14.91 3.77
N LEU A 260 -22.34 15.73 2.75
CA LEU A 260 -21.29 16.32 1.92
C LEU A 260 -20.68 17.50 2.67
N ILE A 261 -19.37 17.50 2.86
CA ILE A 261 -18.62 18.55 3.56
C ILE A 261 -17.49 19.07 2.67
N GLU A 262 -17.05 20.29 2.91
CA GLU A 262 -15.91 20.85 2.18
C GLU A 262 -14.65 20.02 2.39
N SER A 263 -13.88 19.81 1.31
CA SER A 263 -12.56 19.20 1.42
C SER A 263 -11.62 20.17 2.17
N PRO A 264 -10.76 19.66 3.08
CA PRO A 264 -9.73 20.48 3.69
C PRO A 264 -8.88 21.17 2.61
N ALA A 265 -8.55 22.46 2.83
CA ALA A 265 -7.86 23.29 1.83
C ALA A 265 -6.51 22.70 1.38
N ASN A 266 -5.80 22.01 2.27
CA ASN A 266 -4.54 21.33 1.98
C ASN A 266 -4.67 20.08 1.08
N ARG A 267 -5.90 19.66 0.74
CA ARG A 267 -6.16 18.49 -0.14
C ARG A 267 -6.41 18.89 -1.61
N TYR A 268 -6.71 20.15 -1.91
CA TYR A 268 -7.11 20.57 -3.26
C TYR A 268 -6.06 20.23 -4.34
N ASP A 269 -4.78 20.37 -4.05
CA ASP A 269 -3.70 20.08 -4.99
C ASP A 269 -3.38 18.58 -5.11
N TYR A 270 -3.89 17.76 -4.20
CA TYR A 270 -3.56 16.33 -4.08
C TYR A 270 -4.70 15.41 -4.52
N GLU A 271 -5.90 15.94 -4.69
CA GLU A 271 -7.08 15.12 -4.99
C GLU A 271 -7.28 14.97 -6.50
N VAL A 272 -7.13 13.76 -7.00
CA VAL A 272 -7.41 13.39 -8.38
C VAL A 272 -8.86 12.92 -8.45
N GLU A 273 -9.67 13.48 -9.38
CA GLU A 273 -11.09 13.15 -9.51
C GLU A 273 -11.32 11.66 -9.83
N ARG A 274 -10.46 11.06 -10.64
CA ARG A 274 -10.55 9.67 -11.06
C ARG A 274 -9.21 8.97 -10.92
N ARG A 275 -9.22 7.73 -10.39
CA ARG A 275 -8.02 6.89 -10.32
C ARG A 275 -8.39 5.42 -10.39
N VAL A 276 -8.25 4.84 -11.59
CA VAL A 276 -8.54 3.44 -11.89
C VAL A 276 -7.35 2.86 -12.67
N GLY A 277 -6.86 1.69 -12.26
CA GLY A 277 -5.71 1.04 -12.87
C GLY A 277 -6.10 -0.08 -13.82
N SER A 278 -5.12 -0.53 -14.63
CA SER A 278 -5.17 -1.80 -15.35
C SER A 278 -4.11 -2.74 -14.76
N SER A 279 -4.51 -3.95 -14.43
CA SER A 279 -3.66 -5.05 -13.96
C SER A 279 -3.39 -6.09 -15.05
N GLU A 280 -3.51 -5.71 -16.32
CA GLU A 280 -3.31 -6.62 -17.45
C GLU A 280 -1.86 -7.14 -17.52
N LYS A 281 -0.87 -6.30 -17.23
CA LYS A 281 0.53 -6.70 -17.13
C LYS A 281 0.74 -7.72 -16.02
N LEU A 282 0.14 -7.49 -14.85
CA LEU A 282 0.13 -8.42 -13.74
C LEU A 282 -0.47 -9.77 -14.16
N TYR A 283 -1.66 -9.76 -14.78
CA TYR A 283 -2.31 -10.98 -15.24
C TYR A 283 -1.46 -11.79 -16.21
N LYS A 284 -0.81 -11.13 -17.17
CA LYS A 284 0.12 -11.79 -18.11
C LYS A 284 1.31 -12.42 -17.41
N ALA A 285 1.80 -11.79 -16.33
CA ALA A 285 2.98 -12.28 -15.60
C ALA A 285 2.68 -13.49 -14.71
N ILE A 286 1.54 -13.50 -14.00
CA ILE A 286 1.25 -14.51 -12.95
C ILE A 286 -0.05 -15.29 -13.13
N GLY A 287 -0.82 -15.05 -14.21
CA GLY A 287 -2.12 -15.68 -14.44
C GLY A 287 -3.20 -15.32 -13.41
N PHE A 288 -2.99 -14.24 -12.66
CA PHE A 288 -3.90 -13.77 -11.61
C PHE A 288 -3.95 -12.23 -11.60
N LYS A 289 -5.12 -11.67 -11.33
CA LYS A 289 -5.29 -10.26 -11.00
C LYS A 289 -6.40 -10.09 -9.96
N PRO A 290 -6.38 -9.04 -9.14
CA PRO A 290 -7.46 -8.73 -8.23
C PRO A 290 -8.79 -8.59 -8.98
N ASN A 291 -9.85 -9.17 -8.42
CA ASN A 291 -11.20 -9.13 -9.01
C ASN A 291 -12.32 -9.22 -7.96
N THR A 292 -12.00 -9.01 -6.70
CA THR A 292 -13.00 -9.05 -5.62
C THR A 292 -14.00 -7.91 -5.79
N ASP A 293 -15.30 -8.24 -5.95
CA ASP A 293 -16.36 -7.23 -5.88
C ASP A 293 -16.29 -6.53 -4.52
N ILE A 294 -16.24 -5.19 -4.54
CA ILE A 294 -16.07 -4.37 -3.33
C ILE A 294 -17.17 -4.65 -2.30
N ARG A 295 -18.40 -4.96 -2.71
CA ARG A 295 -19.52 -5.26 -1.80
C ARG A 295 -19.27 -6.55 -1.05
N ILE A 296 -18.70 -7.57 -1.71
CA ILE A 296 -18.28 -8.83 -1.07
C ILE A 296 -17.15 -8.57 -0.10
N GLY A 297 -16.16 -7.78 -0.51
CA GLY A 297 -15.02 -7.41 0.34
C GLY A 297 -15.44 -6.59 1.58
N LEU A 298 -16.35 -5.62 1.42
CA LEU A 298 -16.89 -4.84 2.54
C LEU A 298 -17.70 -5.70 3.52
N LYS A 299 -18.51 -6.64 3.00
CA LYS A 299 -19.25 -7.59 3.84
C LYS A 299 -18.31 -8.46 4.67
N LYS A 300 -17.28 -9.02 4.04
CA LYS A 300 -16.25 -9.80 4.73
C LYS A 300 -15.53 -8.96 5.80
N LEU A 301 -15.22 -7.70 5.50
CA LEU A 301 -14.59 -6.78 6.43
C LEU A 301 -15.49 -6.52 7.65
N GLN A 302 -16.80 -6.31 7.44
CA GLN A 302 -17.76 -6.16 8.50
C GLN A 302 -17.83 -7.39 9.40
N GLU A 303 -17.96 -8.57 8.82
CA GLU A 303 -18.02 -9.84 9.56
C GLU A 303 -16.77 -10.11 10.39
N THR A 304 -15.61 -9.65 9.92
CA THR A 304 -14.32 -9.88 10.60
C THR A 304 -14.04 -8.88 11.73
N LEU A 305 -14.36 -7.60 11.53
CA LEU A 305 -13.95 -6.52 12.45
C LEU A 305 -15.11 -5.88 13.21
N TYR A 306 -16.30 -5.93 12.65
CA TYR A 306 -17.43 -5.13 13.10
C TYR A 306 -18.64 -6.03 13.37
N GLN A 307 -18.43 -7.19 14.03
CA GLN A 307 -19.53 -8.08 14.39
C GLN A 307 -20.65 -7.26 15.04
N VAL A 308 -21.70 -7.00 14.25
CA VAL A 308 -22.93 -6.39 14.75
C VAL A 308 -23.66 -7.52 15.46
N ASN A 309 -23.70 -7.46 16.82
CA ASN A 309 -24.54 -8.32 17.64
C ASN A 309 -26.03 -8.10 17.34
#